data_533f1a8725571a7f38dad2e46a6a2af9
#
_entry.id   533f1a8725571a7f38dad2e46a6a2af9
#
_cell.length_a   1.000
_cell.length_b   1.000
_cell.length_c   1.000
_cell.angle_alpha   90.00
_cell.angle_beta   90.00
_cell.angle_gamma   90.00
#
_symmetry.space_group_name_H-M   'P 1'
#
loop_
_entity.id
_entity.type
_entity.pdbx_description
1 polymer ?
#
loop_
_entity_poly.entity_id
_entity_poly.type
_entity_poly.pdbx_seq_one_letter_code
_entity_poly.pdbx_strand_id
1 'polypeptide(L)'
;MDKNEFVPSKDQEMAANFKENPSLFLRGNASTGKTTAALLRLETILHSQASGIGESVLVLVPQRSLGSPFQDFLSKQMSMASDQVSVLTMSSLLRRMIDLFWPLLASYQLFKHPYEKPAFLTLETSQFYMSQIVEPMLAQGKFSTVSLPLYRLCSQLVDNLNKSALVGFSHEEIGARLASAWLGDTSRQNVFSDVQEAVTKFRQLCLENNLLEYSLQVELFKNYLWSNQSFQKYIQNQYQHLIYDNCEEDPPYVHDILIDWLPSFKSSLVIFDENSGFRSFLGADPTSALRLSKSTVTTLQTTHNFVSSIPLQELGNCFLNLQNCKVS
;
A
#
# COMPACT_ATOMS: atom_id res chain seq x y z
N MET A 1 31.92 -27.14 1.35
CA MET A 1 30.98 -26.57 0.37
C MET A 1 31.43 -25.17 0.07
N ASP A 2 31.96 -24.96 -1.12
CA ASP A 2 32.54 -23.68 -1.54
C ASP A 2 31.51 -22.57 -1.38
N LYS A 3 31.91 -21.53 -0.64
CA LYS A 3 31.23 -20.25 -0.65
C LYS A 3 31.47 -19.68 -2.05
N ASN A 4 30.56 -19.96 -3.00
CA ASN A 4 30.47 -19.14 -4.20
C ASN A 4 30.24 -17.71 -3.73
N GLU A 5 31.28 -16.89 -3.80
CA GLU A 5 31.17 -15.46 -3.52
C GLU A 5 30.13 -14.90 -4.49
N PHE A 6 29.02 -14.43 -3.96
CA PHE A 6 28.02 -13.74 -4.75
C PHE A 6 28.65 -12.49 -5.36
N VAL A 7 28.68 -12.42 -6.68
CA VAL A 7 29.18 -11.26 -7.43
C VAL A 7 27.97 -10.50 -7.96
N PRO A 8 27.69 -9.30 -7.47
CA PRO A 8 26.59 -8.50 -7.97
C PRO A 8 26.83 -8.08 -9.43
N SER A 9 25.75 -7.91 -10.18
CA SER A 9 25.80 -7.33 -11.52
C SER A 9 26.11 -5.82 -11.46
N LYS A 10 26.54 -5.23 -12.57
CA LYS A 10 26.78 -3.78 -12.65
C LYS A 10 25.53 -2.97 -12.25
N ASP A 11 24.33 -3.39 -12.70
CA ASP A 11 23.09 -2.70 -12.38
C ASP A 11 22.78 -2.78 -10.88
N GLN A 12 23.06 -3.94 -10.23
CA GLN A 12 22.90 -4.13 -8.79
C GLN A 12 23.90 -3.28 -8.00
N GLU A 13 25.17 -3.22 -8.45
CA GLU A 13 26.20 -2.37 -7.85
C GLU A 13 25.84 -0.88 -7.97
N MET A 14 25.35 -0.45 -9.14
CA MET A 14 24.88 0.92 -9.34
C MET A 14 23.71 1.25 -8.42
N ALA A 15 22.74 0.37 -8.28
CA ALA A 15 21.61 0.56 -7.37
C ALA A 15 22.03 0.56 -5.90
N ALA A 16 23.03 -0.24 -5.52
CA ALA A 16 23.55 -0.30 -4.15
C ALA A 16 24.36 0.94 -3.76
N ASN A 17 25.22 1.42 -4.65
CA ASN A 17 26.23 2.45 -4.37
C ASN A 17 25.84 3.86 -4.84
N PHE A 18 24.58 4.09 -5.11
CA PHE A 18 24.05 5.32 -5.66
C PHE A 18 24.27 6.50 -4.69
N LYS A 19 25.38 7.25 -4.88
CA LYS A 19 25.80 8.34 -3.98
C LYS A 19 25.42 9.74 -4.48
N GLU A 20 25.29 9.91 -5.79
CA GLU A 20 25.18 11.23 -6.42
C GLU A 20 23.76 11.80 -6.50
N ASN A 21 22.75 10.96 -6.33
CA ASN A 21 21.36 11.37 -6.38
C ASN A 21 20.54 10.76 -5.24
N PRO A 22 19.70 11.54 -4.56
CA PRO A 22 18.99 11.07 -3.39
C PRO A 22 17.90 10.03 -3.69
N SER A 23 17.46 9.90 -4.97
CA SER A 23 16.35 9.01 -5.31
C SER A 23 16.54 8.27 -6.63
N LEU A 24 16.35 6.96 -6.59
CA LEU A 24 16.48 6.03 -7.71
C LEU A 24 15.18 5.25 -7.91
N PHE A 25 14.71 5.19 -9.16
CA PHE A 25 13.65 4.29 -9.60
C PHE A 25 14.28 3.11 -10.35
N LEU A 26 14.22 1.91 -9.76
CA LEU A 26 14.77 0.67 -10.32
C LEU A 26 13.63 -0.14 -10.93
N ARG A 27 13.67 -0.35 -12.24
CA ARG A 27 12.65 -1.13 -12.96
C ARG A 27 13.25 -2.34 -13.67
N GLY A 28 12.48 -3.37 -13.87
CA GLY A 28 12.88 -4.56 -14.64
C GLY A 28 11.88 -5.69 -14.45
N ASN A 29 12.01 -6.71 -15.29
CA ASN A 29 11.16 -7.90 -15.22
C ASN A 29 11.41 -8.71 -13.93
N ALA A 30 10.52 -9.66 -13.65
CA ALA A 30 10.74 -10.65 -12.60
C ALA A 30 12.10 -11.36 -12.76
N SER A 31 12.71 -11.77 -11.65
CA SER A 31 13.98 -12.52 -11.63
C SER A 31 15.22 -11.75 -12.10
N THR A 32 15.14 -10.41 -12.22
CA THR A 32 16.33 -9.58 -12.58
C THR A 32 17.13 -9.11 -11.35
N GLY A 33 16.87 -9.67 -10.17
CA GLY A 33 17.64 -9.42 -8.97
C GLY A 33 17.42 -8.05 -8.30
N LYS A 34 16.25 -7.42 -8.50
CA LYS A 34 15.89 -6.11 -7.93
C LYS A 34 15.88 -6.12 -6.40
N THR A 35 15.26 -7.12 -5.78
CA THR A 35 15.27 -7.29 -4.32
C THR A 35 16.69 -7.52 -3.78
N THR A 36 17.55 -8.21 -4.53
CA THR A 36 18.98 -8.34 -4.19
C THR A 36 19.67 -6.99 -4.21
N ALA A 37 19.41 -6.15 -5.22
CA ALA A 37 19.92 -4.78 -5.26
C ALA A 37 19.44 -3.94 -4.05
N ALA A 38 18.18 -4.14 -3.63
CA ALA A 38 17.63 -3.52 -2.42
C ALA A 38 18.38 -3.94 -1.14
N LEU A 39 18.70 -5.23 -1.02
CA LEU A 39 19.48 -5.75 0.13
C LEU A 39 20.89 -5.19 0.16
N LEU A 40 21.58 -5.13 -1.00
CA LEU A 40 22.89 -4.50 -1.13
C LEU A 40 22.84 -3.01 -0.78
N ARG A 41 21.77 -2.30 -1.20
CA ARG A 41 21.56 -0.90 -0.81
C ARG A 41 21.39 -0.75 0.68
N LEU A 42 20.57 -1.59 1.30
CA LEU A 42 20.39 -1.60 2.76
C LEU A 42 21.72 -1.82 3.48
N GLU A 43 22.50 -2.82 3.03
CA GLU A 43 23.83 -3.09 3.57
C GLU A 43 24.77 -1.88 3.46
N THR A 44 24.80 -1.22 2.29
CA THR A 44 25.60 -0.01 2.06
C THR A 44 25.20 1.12 3.02
N ILE A 45 23.89 1.35 3.23
CA ILE A 45 23.39 2.35 4.18
C ILE A 45 23.86 2.01 5.59
N LEU A 46 23.68 0.78 6.05
CA LEU A 46 24.05 0.36 7.40
C LEU A 46 25.58 0.45 7.66
N HIS A 47 26.40 0.07 6.69
CA HIS A 47 27.86 0.17 6.80
C HIS A 47 28.37 1.62 6.79
N SER A 48 27.71 2.52 6.05
CA SER A 48 28.10 3.94 6.02
C SER A 48 27.89 4.66 7.36
N GLN A 49 27.09 4.08 8.24
CA GLN A 49 26.70 4.63 9.54
C GLN A 49 27.55 4.13 10.71
N ALA A 50 28.53 3.27 10.46
CA ALA A 50 29.34 2.61 11.51
C ALA A 50 30.08 3.56 12.45
N SER A 51 30.09 4.87 12.21
CA SER A 51 30.85 5.89 12.97
C SER A 51 30.01 6.99 13.63
N GLY A 52 28.65 6.89 13.65
CA GLY A 52 27.78 7.95 14.17
C GLY A 52 26.42 7.50 14.68
N ILE A 53 25.57 8.45 15.04
CA ILE A 53 24.15 8.21 15.34
C ILE A 53 23.49 7.65 14.07
N GLY A 54 23.04 6.41 14.14
CA GLY A 54 22.48 5.69 12.99
C GLY A 54 21.24 6.38 12.40
N GLU A 55 21.19 6.47 11.09
CA GLU A 55 20.04 6.99 10.36
C GLU A 55 19.03 5.86 10.11
N SER A 56 17.74 6.13 10.33
CA SER A 56 16.71 5.11 10.25
C SER A 56 16.29 4.85 8.79
N VAL A 57 16.13 3.58 8.48
CA VAL A 57 15.68 3.09 7.16
C VAL A 57 14.27 2.55 7.25
N LEU A 58 13.39 3.04 6.38
CA LEU A 58 12.08 2.46 6.14
C LEU A 58 12.16 1.53 4.93
N VAL A 59 11.86 0.26 5.12
CA VAL A 59 11.62 -0.69 4.04
C VAL A 59 10.11 -0.89 3.93
N LEU A 60 9.53 -0.40 2.82
CA LEU A 60 8.12 -0.61 2.51
C LEU A 60 7.97 -1.78 1.54
N VAL A 61 6.99 -2.63 1.82
CA VAL A 61 6.60 -3.76 0.98
C VAL A 61 5.07 -3.86 0.95
N PRO A 62 4.45 -4.31 -0.16
CA PRO A 62 2.99 -4.38 -0.26
C PRO A 62 2.36 -5.40 0.69
N GLN A 63 3.09 -6.44 1.05
CA GLN A 63 2.64 -7.48 1.99
C GLN A 63 3.81 -8.02 2.83
N ARG A 64 3.48 -8.52 4.02
CA ARG A 64 4.49 -8.96 5.00
C ARG A 64 5.43 -10.05 4.48
N SER A 65 4.92 -10.98 3.67
CA SER A 65 5.72 -12.07 3.10
C SER A 65 6.82 -11.56 2.15
N LEU A 66 6.61 -10.45 1.46
CA LEU A 66 7.65 -9.82 0.62
C LEU A 66 8.73 -9.11 1.44
N GLY A 67 8.48 -8.88 2.72
CA GLY A 67 9.48 -8.36 3.66
C GLY A 67 10.44 -9.41 4.21
N SER A 68 10.17 -10.73 4.01
CA SER A 68 11.00 -11.79 4.58
C SER A 68 12.48 -11.74 4.17
N PRO A 69 12.86 -11.44 2.91
CA PRO A 69 14.27 -11.32 2.56
C PRO A 69 15.03 -10.26 3.39
N PHE A 70 14.37 -9.15 3.67
CA PHE A 70 14.93 -8.08 4.50
C PHE A 70 15.04 -8.50 5.98
N GLN A 71 14.02 -9.17 6.50
CA GLN A 71 14.02 -9.68 7.87
C GLN A 71 15.11 -10.76 8.06
N ASP A 72 15.24 -11.68 7.09
CA ASP A 72 16.27 -12.72 7.09
C ASP A 72 17.67 -12.12 7.00
N PHE A 73 17.85 -11.06 6.21
CA PHE A 73 19.09 -10.31 6.13
C PHE A 73 19.44 -9.68 7.48
N LEU A 74 18.51 -8.95 8.09
CA LEU A 74 18.69 -8.29 9.38
C LEU A 74 18.97 -9.28 10.52
N SER A 75 18.31 -10.44 10.51
CA SER A 75 18.52 -11.48 11.53
C SER A 75 19.93 -12.10 11.48
N LYS A 76 20.57 -12.11 10.30
CA LYS A 76 21.95 -12.58 10.11
C LYS A 76 23.01 -11.54 10.48
N GLN A 77 22.64 -10.28 10.39
CA GLN A 77 23.46 -9.15 10.80
C GLN A 77 23.34 -8.95 12.31
N MET A 78 24.07 -9.73 13.12
CA MET A 78 24.03 -9.72 14.60
C MET A 78 24.46 -8.38 15.25
N SER A 79 24.33 -7.25 14.56
CA SER A 79 24.79 -5.93 15.04
C SER A 79 23.62 -5.04 15.48
N MET A 80 23.93 -4.01 16.28
CA MET A 80 23.00 -2.97 16.77
C MET A 80 22.20 -2.23 15.67
N ALA A 81 22.46 -2.49 14.40
CA ALA A 81 21.81 -1.87 13.25
C ALA A 81 20.37 -2.35 12.99
N SER A 82 19.95 -3.47 13.61
CA SER A 82 18.58 -4.00 13.40
C SER A 82 17.48 -3.04 13.90
N ASP A 83 17.75 -2.27 14.95
CA ASP A 83 16.79 -1.32 15.54
C ASP A 83 16.58 -0.06 14.68
N GLN A 84 17.47 0.16 13.71
CA GLN A 84 17.40 1.30 12.80
C GLN A 84 16.57 1.03 11.55
N VAL A 85 16.19 -0.23 11.29
CA VAL A 85 15.46 -0.64 10.09
C VAL A 85 14.05 -1.08 10.44
N SER A 86 13.08 -0.42 9.84
CA SER A 86 11.67 -0.79 9.95
C SER A 86 11.19 -1.43 8.64
N VAL A 87 10.89 -2.72 8.64
CA VAL A 87 10.30 -3.44 7.50
C VAL A 87 8.79 -3.50 7.70
N LEU A 88 8.03 -2.70 6.94
CA LEU A 88 6.60 -2.49 7.16
C LEU A 88 5.81 -2.55 5.83
N THR A 89 4.53 -2.89 5.94
CA THR A 89 3.55 -2.54 4.91
C THR A 89 2.99 -1.14 5.19
N MET A 90 2.46 -0.47 4.16
CA MET A 90 1.79 0.82 4.38
C MET A 90 0.65 0.70 5.41
N SER A 91 -0.15 -0.36 5.36
CA SER A 91 -1.21 -0.59 6.35
C SER A 91 -0.69 -0.73 7.78
N SER A 92 0.49 -1.37 7.97
CA SER A 92 1.13 -1.47 9.28
C SER A 92 1.65 -0.12 9.76
N LEU A 93 2.21 0.68 8.85
CA LEU A 93 2.66 2.04 9.14
C LEU A 93 1.48 2.94 9.52
N LEU A 94 0.38 2.92 8.75
CA LEU A 94 -0.84 3.67 9.04
C LEU A 94 -1.34 3.36 10.45
N ARG A 95 -1.54 2.09 10.75
CA ARG A 95 -2.04 1.64 12.05
C ARG A 95 -1.16 2.12 13.19
N ARG A 96 0.17 1.96 13.06
CA ARG A 96 1.14 2.43 14.06
C ARG A 96 1.06 3.95 14.26
N MET A 97 0.93 4.71 13.18
CA MET A 97 0.87 6.17 13.26
C MET A 97 -0.46 6.66 13.82
N ILE A 98 -1.58 6.04 13.46
CA ILE A 98 -2.90 6.35 14.03
C ILE A 98 -2.91 6.10 15.54
N ASP A 99 -2.39 4.96 15.99
CA ASP A 99 -2.30 4.62 17.41
C ASP A 99 -1.42 5.63 18.17
N LEU A 100 -0.25 5.96 17.64
CA LEU A 100 0.68 6.92 18.26
C LEU A 100 0.13 8.35 18.28
N PHE A 101 -0.53 8.78 17.21
CA PHE A 101 -1.09 10.13 17.06
C PHE A 101 -2.58 10.21 17.37
N TRP A 102 -3.13 9.21 18.08
CA TRP A 102 -4.53 9.23 18.47
C TRP A 102 -4.94 10.52 19.21
N PRO A 103 -4.15 11.07 20.16
CA PRO A 103 -4.48 12.35 20.80
C PRO A 103 -4.61 13.52 19.81
N LEU A 104 -3.83 13.54 18.74
CA LEU A 104 -3.96 14.54 17.69
C LEU A 104 -5.26 14.32 16.89
N LEU A 105 -5.58 13.09 16.52
CA LEU A 105 -6.83 12.76 15.82
C LEU A 105 -8.06 13.07 16.69
N ALA A 106 -7.97 12.82 17.99
CA ALA A 106 -9.01 13.17 18.96
C ALA A 106 -9.32 14.69 18.99
N SER A 107 -8.31 15.54 18.78
CA SER A 107 -8.49 16.99 18.75
C SER A 107 -9.35 17.50 17.60
N TYR A 108 -9.52 16.73 16.54
CA TYR A 108 -10.41 17.07 15.42
C TYR A 108 -11.90 16.82 15.70
N GLN A 109 -12.21 16.22 16.87
CA GLN A 109 -13.60 15.96 17.34
C GLN A 109 -14.45 15.13 16.34
N LEU A 110 -13.82 14.25 15.58
CA LEU A 110 -14.51 13.36 14.64
C LEU A 110 -15.27 12.23 15.34
N PHE A 111 -14.77 11.82 16.50
CA PHE A 111 -15.26 10.68 17.25
C PHE A 111 -16.12 11.14 18.45
N LYS A 112 -17.14 10.36 18.77
CA LYS A 112 -18.00 10.65 19.92
C LYS A 112 -17.27 10.51 21.25
N HIS A 113 -16.30 9.57 21.32
CA HIS A 113 -15.51 9.28 22.52
C HIS A 113 -14.01 9.50 22.27
N PRO A 114 -13.56 10.74 21.95
CA PRO A 114 -12.22 11.00 21.42
C PRO A 114 -11.09 10.62 22.38
N TYR A 115 -11.34 10.53 23.69
CA TYR A 115 -10.34 10.18 24.69
C TYR A 115 -10.24 8.67 24.95
N GLU A 116 -11.11 7.86 24.37
CA GLU A 116 -11.06 6.42 24.46
C GLU A 116 -10.16 5.86 23.33
N LYS A 117 -9.47 4.74 23.61
CA LYS A 117 -8.64 4.09 22.59
C LYS A 117 -9.50 3.55 21.46
N PRO A 118 -9.03 3.69 20.19
CA PRO A 118 -9.75 3.13 19.06
C PRO A 118 -9.58 1.61 19.00
N ALA A 119 -10.60 0.93 18.48
CA ALA A 119 -10.57 -0.49 18.16
C ALA A 119 -10.36 -0.69 16.66
N PHE A 120 -9.24 -1.28 16.27
CA PHE A 120 -8.94 -1.60 14.87
C PHE A 120 -9.68 -2.87 14.46
N LEU A 121 -10.60 -2.74 13.51
CA LEU A 121 -11.40 -3.85 13.02
C LEU A 121 -10.64 -4.71 12.02
N THR A 122 -10.85 -6.02 12.09
CA THR A 122 -10.53 -6.95 11.00
C THR A 122 -11.62 -6.93 9.94
N LEU A 123 -11.42 -7.63 8.82
CA LEU A 123 -12.46 -7.77 7.80
C LEU A 123 -13.72 -8.42 8.38
N GLU A 124 -13.57 -9.49 9.14
CA GLU A 124 -14.68 -10.24 9.75
C GLU A 124 -15.45 -9.39 10.75
N THR A 125 -14.76 -8.65 11.61
CA THR A 125 -15.43 -7.75 12.56
C THR A 125 -16.10 -6.57 11.85
N SER A 126 -15.53 -6.06 10.76
CA SER A 126 -16.18 -5.04 9.92
C SER A 126 -17.48 -5.57 9.29
N GLN A 127 -17.45 -6.80 8.77
CA GLN A 127 -18.64 -7.46 8.22
C GLN A 127 -19.71 -7.71 9.29
N PHE A 128 -19.30 -8.09 10.50
CA PHE A 128 -20.22 -8.25 11.62
C PHE A 128 -20.93 -6.93 11.96
N TYR A 129 -20.21 -5.83 12.11
CA TYR A 129 -20.85 -4.53 12.38
C TYR A 129 -21.67 -4.04 11.19
N MET A 130 -21.26 -4.33 9.95
CA MET A 130 -22.04 -4.01 8.77
C MET A 130 -23.38 -4.80 8.76
N SER A 131 -23.40 -6.05 9.23
CA SER A 131 -24.64 -6.83 9.32
C SER A 131 -25.66 -6.21 10.28
N GLN A 132 -25.21 -5.60 11.37
CA GLN A 132 -26.08 -4.86 12.32
C GLN A 132 -26.80 -3.68 11.63
N ILE A 133 -26.24 -3.14 10.57
CA ILE A 133 -26.86 -2.06 9.78
C ILE A 133 -27.75 -2.64 8.70
N VAL A 134 -27.31 -3.69 8.00
CA VAL A 134 -27.98 -4.24 6.82
C VAL A 134 -29.22 -5.05 7.19
N GLU A 135 -29.21 -5.84 8.27
CA GLU A 135 -30.35 -6.66 8.67
C GLU A 135 -31.63 -5.82 8.90
N PRO A 136 -31.63 -4.71 9.65
CA PRO A 136 -32.81 -3.84 9.77
C PRO A 136 -33.21 -3.21 8.43
N MET A 137 -32.28 -2.88 7.56
CA MET A 137 -32.58 -2.33 6.22
C MET A 137 -33.28 -3.35 5.33
N LEU A 138 -32.84 -4.62 5.36
CA LEU A 138 -33.54 -5.71 4.66
C LEU A 138 -34.97 -5.92 5.16
N ALA A 139 -35.18 -5.86 6.50
CA ALA A 139 -36.50 -5.95 7.10
C ALA A 139 -37.44 -4.78 6.68
N GLN A 140 -36.88 -3.63 6.29
CA GLN A 140 -37.59 -2.47 5.76
C GLN A 140 -37.80 -2.54 4.23
N GLY A 141 -37.42 -3.65 3.58
CA GLY A 141 -37.56 -3.84 2.14
C GLY A 141 -36.47 -3.21 1.27
N LYS A 142 -35.38 -2.73 1.90
CA LYS A 142 -34.19 -2.26 1.17
C LYS A 142 -33.50 -3.45 0.48
N PHE A 143 -32.70 -3.16 -0.55
CA PHE A 143 -32.04 -4.19 -1.37
C PHE A 143 -32.97 -5.24 -1.99
N SER A 144 -34.25 -4.94 -2.16
CA SER A 144 -35.28 -5.89 -2.61
C SER A 144 -35.00 -6.55 -3.97
N THR A 145 -34.20 -5.91 -4.83
CA THR A 145 -33.80 -6.44 -6.14
C THR A 145 -32.48 -7.21 -6.12
N VAL A 146 -31.87 -7.36 -4.92
CA VAL A 146 -30.59 -8.05 -4.74
C VAL A 146 -30.80 -9.46 -4.21
N SER A 147 -30.40 -10.45 -4.98
CA SER A 147 -30.48 -11.88 -4.62
C SER A 147 -29.16 -12.39 -4.00
N LEU A 148 -28.61 -11.69 -3.02
CA LEU A 148 -27.36 -12.08 -2.34
C LEU A 148 -27.63 -12.49 -0.90
N PRO A 149 -26.97 -13.52 -0.38
CA PRO A 149 -26.98 -13.79 1.06
C PRO A 149 -26.35 -12.63 1.84
N LEU A 150 -26.84 -12.42 3.05
CA LEU A 150 -26.44 -11.28 3.92
C LEU A 150 -24.91 -11.12 4.01
N TYR A 151 -24.18 -12.20 4.26
CA TYR A 151 -22.72 -12.13 4.41
C TYR A 151 -22.01 -11.61 3.15
N ARG A 152 -22.52 -11.98 1.95
CA ARG A 152 -21.97 -11.47 0.68
C ARG A 152 -22.32 -10.01 0.45
N LEU A 153 -23.52 -9.60 0.80
CA LEU A 153 -23.92 -8.19 0.71
C LEU A 153 -23.05 -7.33 1.64
N CYS A 154 -22.86 -7.73 2.90
CA CYS A 154 -21.99 -7.05 3.84
C CYS A 154 -20.53 -7.00 3.36
N SER A 155 -20.02 -8.12 2.80
CA SER A 155 -18.68 -8.15 2.21
C SER A 155 -18.52 -7.14 1.08
N GLN A 156 -19.50 -7.05 0.16
CA GLN A 156 -19.45 -6.08 -0.95
C GLN A 156 -19.53 -4.63 -0.48
N LEU A 157 -20.32 -4.34 0.56
CA LEU A 157 -20.43 -3.00 1.12
C LEU A 157 -19.10 -2.55 1.76
N VAL A 158 -18.47 -3.42 2.56
CA VAL A 158 -17.15 -3.17 3.14
C VAL A 158 -16.08 -3.04 2.03
N ASP A 159 -16.17 -3.85 0.99
CA ASP A 159 -15.26 -3.80 -0.15
C ASP A 159 -15.37 -2.49 -0.94
N ASN A 160 -16.59 -1.97 -1.11
CA ASN A 160 -16.80 -0.66 -1.73
C ASN A 160 -16.22 0.48 -0.90
N LEU A 161 -16.34 0.44 0.43
CA LEU A 161 -15.67 1.37 1.34
C LEU A 161 -14.15 1.31 1.19
N ASN A 162 -13.58 0.10 1.21
CA ASN A 162 -12.15 -0.07 1.01
C ASN A 162 -11.69 0.46 -0.34
N LYS A 163 -12.40 0.15 -1.42
CA LYS A 163 -12.07 0.65 -2.76
C LYS A 163 -12.13 2.17 -2.84
N SER A 164 -13.12 2.82 -2.21
CA SER A 164 -13.19 4.28 -2.20
C SER A 164 -11.93 4.90 -1.58
N ALA A 165 -11.48 4.37 -0.46
CA ALA A 165 -10.27 4.86 0.22
C ALA A 165 -8.98 4.55 -0.56
N LEU A 166 -8.86 3.35 -1.15
CA LEU A 166 -7.70 2.92 -1.94
C LEU A 166 -7.51 3.76 -3.21
N VAL A 167 -8.62 4.11 -3.87
CA VAL A 167 -8.62 4.96 -5.08
C VAL A 167 -8.56 6.45 -4.72
N GLY A 168 -9.06 6.83 -3.54
CA GLY A 168 -8.95 8.18 -3.00
C GLY A 168 -10.16 9.08 -3.26
N PHE A 169 -11.38 8.52 -3.35
CA PHE A 169 -12.62 9.30 -3.36
C PHE A 169 -13.44 9.11 -2.07
N SER A 170 -14.34 10.05 -1.78
CA SER A 170 -15.15 10.03 -0.56
C SER A 170 -16.10 8.84 -0.52
N HIS A 171 -16.27 8.22 0.65
CA HIS A 171 -17.29 7.20 0.87
C HIS A 171 -18.71 7.70 0.59
N GLU A 172 -18.96 9.01 0.64
CA GLU A 172 -20.24 9.64 0.31
C GLU A 172 -20.60 9.58 -1.18
N GLU A 173 -19.60 9.30 -2.04
CA GLU A 173 -19.80 9.19 -3.50
C GLU A 173 -20.05 7.75 -3.99
N ILE A 174 -19.98 6.74 -3.11
CA ILE A 174 -20.02 5.33 -3.50
C ILE A 174 -21.28 5.01 -4.30
N GLY A 175 -22.47 5.39 -3.78
CA GLY A 175 -23.73 5.14 -4.43
C GLY A 175 -23.84 5.81 -5.80
N ALA A 176 -23.46 7.08 -5.89
CA ALA A 176 -23.48 7.84 -7.14
C ALA A 176 -22.55 7.25 -8.21
N ARG A 177 -21.32 6.85 -7.81
CA ARG A 177 -20.36 6.23 -8.73
C ARG A 177 -20.81 4.86 -9.21
N LEU A 178 -21.39 4.03 -8.34
CA LEU A 178 -21.99 2.76 -8.73
C LEU A 178 -23.15 2.96 -9.71
N ALA A 179 -24.02 3.93 -9.45
CA ALA A 179 -25.14 4.26 -10.33
C ALA A 179 -24.64 4.73 -11.71
N SER A 180 -23.62 5.57 -11.76
CA SER A 180 -23.06 6.07 -13.02
C SER A 180 -22.34 5.00 -13.85
N ALA A 181 -21.77 4.00 -13.19
CA ALA A 181 -21.07 2.89 -13.84
C ALA A 181 -22.03 1.75 -14.27
N TRP A 182 -23.31 1.80 -13.86
CA TRP A 182 -24.27 0.75 -14.14
C TRP A 182 -24.82 0.86 -15.57
N LEU A 183 -24.60 -0.19 -16.36
CA LEU A 183 -25.08 -0.31 -17.74
C LEU A 183 -26.32 -1.20 -17.87
N GLY A 184 -26.86 -1.69 -16.75
CA GLY A 184 -28.01 -2.60 -16.73
C GLY A 184 -29.37 -1.91 -16.58
N ASP A 185 -30.36 -2.67 -16.17
CA ASP A 185 -31.77 -2.22 -16.04
C ASP A 185 -31.87 -1.10 -14.97
N THR A 186 -32.66 -0.06 -15.32
CA THR A 186 -32.98 1.09 -14.46
C THR A 186 -33.74 0.71 -13.19
N SER A 187 -34.46 -0.43 -13.20
CA SER A 187 -35.16 -0.95 -12.01
C SER A 187 -34.26 -1.20 -10.79
N ARG A 188 -32.98 -1.34 -11.02
CA ARG A 188 -31.96 -1.54 -9.95
C ARG A 188 -31.33 -0.25 -9.41
N GLN A 189 -31.70 0.92 -9.89
CA GLN A 189 -31.09 2.18 -9.42
C GLN A 189 -31.30 2.43 -7.93
N ASN A 190 -32.42 1.98 -7.35
CA ASN A 190 -32.67 2.11 -5.91
C ASN A 190 -31.65 1.39 -5.04
N VAL A 191 -31.01 0.32 -5.56
CA VAL A 191 -29.96 -0.42 -4.83
C VAL A 191 -28.77 0.48 -4.51
N PHE A 192 -28.40 1.40 -5.41
CA PHE A 192 -27.25 2.28 -5.19
C PHE A 192 -27.50 3.32 -4.09
N SER A 193 -28.77 3.76 -3.95
CA SER A 193 -29.19 4.58 -2.81
C SER A 193 -29.13 3.78 -1.49
N ASP A 194 -29.58 2.52 -1.51
CA ASP A 194 -29.50 1.64 -0.35
C ASP A 194 -28.05 1.33 0.05
N VAL A 195 -27.14 1.16 -0.93
CA VAL A 195 -25.70 1.02 -0.70
C VAL A 195 -25.15 2.27 -0.01
N GLN A 196 -25.47 3.46 -0.54
CA GLN A 196 -25.02 4.72 0.07
C GLN A 196 -25.53 4.89 1.49
N GLU A 197 -26.80 4.58 1.75
CA GLU A 197 -27.36 4.63 3.10
C GLU A 197 -26.64 3.68 4.06
N ALA A 198 -26.41 2.43 3.64
CA ALA A 198 -25.72 1.42 4.44
C ALA A 198 -24.29 1.83 4.81
N VAL A 199 -23.49 2.29 3.82
CA VAL A 199 -22.10 2.70 4.08
C VAL A 199 -22.02 3.96 4.94
N THR A 200 -22.94 4.90 4.78
CA THR A 200 -23.02 6.11 5.60
C THR A 200 -23.36 5.78 7.06
N LYS A 201 -24.37 4.93 7.29
CA LYS A 201 -24.74 4.46 8.64
C LYS A 201 -23.59 3.68 9.30
N PHE A 202 -22.89 2.85 8.52
CA PHE A 202 -21.75 2.11 9.04
C PHE A 202 -20.59 3.04 9.43
N ARG A 203 -20.28 4.05 8.61
CA ARG A 203 -19.28 5.07 8.93
C ARG A 203 -19.66 5.83 10.20
N GLN A 204 -20.92 6.20 10.36
CA GLN A 204 -21.43 6.85 11.56
C GLN A 204 -21.26 5.94 12.79
N LEU A 205 -21.65 4.66 12.70
CA LEU A 205 -21.43 3.67 13.77
C LEU A 205 -19.95 3.61 14.18
N CYS A 206 -19.04 3.59 13.21
CA CYS A 206 -17.60 3.56 13.45
C CYS A 206 -17.12 4.80 14.22
N LEU A 207 -17.56 5.99 13.84
CA LEU A 207 -17.20 7.24 14.52
C LEU A 207 -17.81 7.36 15.92
N GLU A 208 -19.02 6.83 16.12
CA GLU A 208 -19.70 6.84 17.43
C GLU A 208 -19.06 5.89 18.44
N ASN A 209 -18.41 4.80 17.98
CA ASN A 209 -17.89 3.75 18.83
C ASN A 209 -16.36 3.57 18.74
N ASN A 210 -15.65 4.54 18.19
CA ASN A 210 -14.19 4.51 17.98
C ASN A 210 -13.71 3.24 17.25
N LEU A 211 -14.48 2.76 16.27
CA LEU A 211 -14.17 1.58 15.48
C LEU A 211 -13.42 2.00 14.21
N LEU A 212 -12.23 1.49 14.01
CA LEU A 212 -11.39 1.83 12.87
C LEU A 212 -11.35 0.66 11.88
N GLU A 213 -12.28 0.63 10.95
CA GLU A 213 -12.18 -0.25 9.79
C GLU A 213 -11.16 0.33 8.78
N TYR A 214 -10.72 -0.49 7.83
CA TYR A 214 -9.56 -0.16 7.00
C TYR A 214 -9.72 1.14 6.20
N SER A 215 -10.89 1.39 5.59
CA SER A 215 -11.09 2.60 4.80
C SER A 215 -11.03 3.87 5.67
N LEU A 216 -11.57 3.82 6.90
CA LEU A 216 -11.47 4.92 7.85
C LEU A 216 -10.02 5.15 8.31
N GLN A 217 -9.24 4.09 8.48
CA GLN A 217 -7.81 4.23 8.78
C GLN A 217 -7.06 4.98 7.67
N VAL A 218 -7.29 4.62 6.40
CA VAL A 218 -6.71 5.32 5.24
C VAL A 218 -7.13 6.79 5.21
N GLU A 219 -8.42 7.05 5.42
CA GLU A 219 -8.98 8.40 5.44
C GLU A 219 -8.38 9.27 6.56
N LEU A 220 -8.29 8.75 7.79
CA LEU A 220 -7.68 9.44 8.92
C LEU A 220 -6.20 9.75 8.67
N PHE A 221 -5.46 8.80 8.13
CA PHE A 221 -4.06 9.02 7.83
C PHE A 221 -3.87 10.08 6.75
N LYS A 222 -4.57 9.95 5.61
CA LYS A 222 -4.41 10.85 4.46
C LYS A 222 -4.90 12.26 4.76
N ASN A 223 -6.12 12.39 5.30
CA ASN A 223 -6.81 13.68 5.38
C ASN A 223 -6.46 14.46 6.67
N TYR A 224 -6.06 13.78 7.74
CA TYR A 224 -5.82 14.42 9.03
C TYR A 224 -4.36 14.34 9.49
N LEU A 225 -3.74 13.16 9.45
CA LEU A 225 -2.34 13.05 9.86
C LEU A 225 -1.41 13.60 8.78
N TRP A 226 -1.55 13.14 7.53
CA TRP A 226 -0.65 13.57 6.45
C TRP A 226 -0.74 15.06 6.14
N SER A 227 -1.89 15.68 6.35
CA SER A 227 -2.08 17.13 6.22
C SER A 227 -1.54 17.94 7.40
N ASN A 228 -1.12 17.30 8.50
CA ASN A 228 -0.65 17.98 9.70
C ASN A 228 0.87 18.16 9.67
N GLN A 229 1.33 19.41 9.74
CA GLN A 229 2.77 19.74 9.66
C GLN A 229 3.62 19.11 10.79
N SER A 230 3.08 19.00 12.00
CA SER A 230 3.81 18.40 13.12
C SER A 230 3.99 16.90 12.92
N PHE A 231 2.98 16.23 12.37
CA PHE A 231 3.06 14.83 11.98
C PHE A 231 4.07 14.64 10.84
N GLN A 232 4.01 15.48 9.80
CA GLN A 232 4.98 15.40 8.68
C GLN A 232 6.42 15.56 9.17
N LYS A 233 6.70 16.53 10.03
CA LYS A 233 8.03 16.71 10.64
C LYS A 233 8.45 15.49 11.45
N TYR A 234 7.54 14.90 12.21
CA TYR A 234 7.83 13.70 12.98
C TYR A 234 8.24 12.53 12.06
N ILE A 235 7.41 12.21 11.06
CA ILE A 235 7.65 11.04 10.20
C ILE A 235 8.88 11.21 9.31
N GLN A 236 9.17 12.45 8.86
CA GLN A 236 10.38 12.80 8.13
C GLN A 236 11.65 12.65 8.98
N ASN A 237 11.58 13.01 10.27
CA ASN A 237 12.68 12.82 11.20
C ASN A 237 12.84 11.35 11.63
N GLN A 238 11.74 10.59 11.61
CA GLN A 238 11.75 9.17 12.00
C GLN A 238 12.44 8.31 10.95
N TYR A 239 12.35 8.64 9.65
CA TYR A 239 12.90 7.85 8.56
C TYR A 239 13.70 8.73 7.60
N GLN A 240 15.02 8.50 7.52
CA GLN A 240 15.93 9.25 6.64
C GLN A 240 16.13 8.56 5.29
N HIS A 241 15.98 7.23 5.24
CA HIS A 241 16.14 6.45 4.01
C HIS A 241 14.91 5.61 3.74
N LEU A 242 14.58 5.47 2.44
CA LEU A 242 13.48 4.63 1.97
C LEU A 242 14.00 3.56 1.01
N ILE A 243 13.57 2.33 1.24
CA ILE A 243 13.58 1.25 0.25
C ILE A 243 12.14 0.81 0.06
N TYR A 244 11.58 0.99 -1.13
CA TYR A 244 10.20 0.60 -1.44
C TYR A 244 10.22 -0.47 -2.53
N ASP A 245 10.01 -1.71 -2.14
CA ASP A 245 10.07 -2.88 -3.03
C ASP A 245 8.67 -3.29 -3.50
N ASN A 246 8.54 -3.68 -4.77
CA ASN A 246 7.29 -4.06 -5.43
C ASN A 246 6.20 -2.97 -5.38
N CYS A 247 6.55 -1.73 -5.69
CA CYS A 247 5.61 -0.61 -5.59
C CYS A 247 4.36 -0.76 -6.47
N GLU A 248 4.42 -1.54 -7.55
CA GLU A 248 3.31 -1.83 -8.47
C GLU A 248 2.17 -2.65 -7.83
N GLU A 249 2.45 -3.31 -6.69
CA GLU A 249 1.47 -4.12 -5.97
C GLU A 249 0.69 -3.34 -4.90
N ASP A 250 0.95 -2.05 -4.77
CA ASP A 250 0.25 -1.16 -3.85
C ASP A 250 -0.83 -0.30 -4.55
N PRO A 251 -1.82 0.20 -3.80
CA PRO A 251 -2.90 1.02 -4.34
C PRO A 251 -2.52 2.50 -4.51
N PRO A 252 -3.29 3.27 -5.31
CA PRO A 252 -3.00 4.66 -5.64
C PRO A 252 -2.74 5.58 -4.45
N TYR A 253 -3.47 5.43 -3.32
CA TYR A 253 -3.27 6.30 -2.16
C TYR A 253 -1.86 6.19 -1.57
N VAL A 254 -1.22 5.02 -1.65
CA VAL A 254 0.17 4.82 -1.20
C VAL A 254 1.12 5.62 -2.07
N HIS A 255 0.91 5.55 -3.38
CA HIS A 255 1.72 6.29 -4.34
C HIS A 255 1.56 7.81 -4.17
N ASP A 256 0.33 8.30 -3.93
CA ASP A 256 0.08 9.72 -3.66
C ASP A 256 0.86 10.21 -2.44
N ILE A 257 0.81 9.48 -1.34
CA ILE A 257 1.55 9.81 -0.12
C ILE A 257 3.07 9.79 -0.38
N LEU A 258 3.56 8.78 -1.11
CA LEU A 258 5.00 8.65 -1.37
C LEU A 258 5.52 9.70 -2.36
N ILE A 259 4.73 10.13 -3.34
CA ILE A 259 5.09 11.25 -4.22
C ILE A 259 5.40 12.50 -3.40
N ASP A 260 4.58 12.80 -2.39
CA ASP A 260 4.77 13.93 -1.50
C ASP A 260 5.94 13.71 -0.51
N TRP A 261 6.19 12.45 -0.12
CA TRP A 261 7.18 12.14 0.90
C TRP A 261 8.61 11.94 0.36
N LEU A 262 8.75 11.42 -0.87
CA LEU A 262 10.04 11.13 -1.49
C LEU A 262 11.07 12.25 -1.40
N PRO A 263 10.71 13.55 -1.61
CA PRO A 263 11.68 14.65 -1.53
C PRO A 263 12.30 14.86 -0.14
N SER A 264 11.70 14.32 0.93
CA SER A 264 12.19 14.48 2.29
C SER A 264 13.24 13.45 2.72
N PHE A 265 13.38 12.34 1.97
CA PHE A 265 14.39 11.33 2.28
C PHE A 265 15.79 11.78 1.84
N LYS A 266 16.79 11.47 2.65
CA LYS A 266 18.21 11.62 2.26
C LYS A 266 18.55 10.71 1.08
N SER A 267 17.99 9.51 1.06
CA SER A 267 18.05 8.64 -0.11
C SER A 267 16.81 7.73 -0.20
N SER A 268 16.39 7.44 -1.42
CA SER A 268 15.28 6.54 -1.68
C SER A 268 15.57 5.61 -2.85
N LEU A 269 15.20 4.34 -2.70
CA LEU A 269 15.20 3.34 -3.75
C LEU A 269 13.77 2.83 -3.92
N VAL A 270 13.15 3.16 -5.06
CA VAL A 270 11.81 2.69 -5.43
C VAL A 270 11.97 1.62 -6.49
N ILE A 271 11.38 0.46 -6.25
CA ILE A 271 11.53 -0.73 -7.11
C ILE A 271 10.19 -1.11 -7.70
N PHE A 272 10.20 -1.27 -9.01
CA PHE A 272 9.04 -1.60 -9.82
C PHE A 272 9.28 -2.88 -10.63
N ASP A 273 8.38 -3.84 -10.54
CA ASP A 273 8.40 -5.05 -11.35
C ASP A 273 7.54 -4.87 -12.60
N GLU A 274 8.20 -4.96 -13.77
CA GLU A 274 7.50 -4.87 -15.05
C GLU A 274 6.63 -6.11 -15.27
N ASN A 275 5.46 -5.92 -15.89
CA ASN A 275 4.49 -6.97 -16.17
C ASN A 275 3.95 -7.69 -14.92
N SER A 276 3.90 -6.99 -13.78
CA SER A 276 3.36 -7.45 -12.51
C SER A 276 2.11 -6.62 -12.13
N GLY A 277 1.72 -6.54 -10.88
CA GLY A 277 0.47 -5.90 -10.47
C GLY A 277 -0.67 -6.91 -10.34
N PHE A 278 -0.35 -8.12 -9.92
CA PHE A 278 -1.32 -9.22 -9.80
C PHE A 278 -2.36 -9.03 -8.70
N ARG A 279 -2.11 -8.08 -7.77
CA ARG A 279 -3.02 -7.77 -6.67
C ARG A 279 -4.06 -6.70 -7.02
N SER A 280 -4.39 -6.52 -8.30
CA SER A 280 -5.42 -5.58 -8.75
C SER A 280 -6.77 -5.76 -8.05
N PHE A 281 -7.14 -7.00 -7.65
CA PHE A 281 -8.31 -7.30 -6.85
C PHE A 281 -8.26 -6.71 -5.42
N LEU A 282 -7.06 -6.39 -4.89
CA LEU A 282 -6.82 -5.68 -3.63
C LEU A 282 -6.51 -4.19 -3.85
N GLY A 283 -6.67 -3.68 -5.07
CA GLY A 283 -6.49 -2.28 -5.41
C GLY A 283 -5.10 -1.91 -5.93
N ALA A 284 -4.19 -2.89 -6.19
CA ALA A 284 -2.90 -2.62 -6.81
C ALA A 284 -3.07 -1.92 -8.17
N ASP A 285 -2.26 -0.88 -8.40
CA ASP A 285 -2.30 -0.10 -9.64
C ASP A 285 -0.89 0.22 -10.14
N PRO A 286 -0.35 -0.62 -11.05
CA PRO A 286 0.95 -0.39 -11.67
C PRO A 286 1.05 0.96 -12.41
N THR A 287 -0.05 1.43 -13.00
CA THR A 287 -0.07 2.72 -13.71
C THR A 287 0.14 3.88 -12.74
N SER A 288 -0.50 3.81 -11.58
CA SER A 288 -0.30 4.76 -10.50
C SER A 288 1.14 4.70 -9.95
N ALA A 289 1.71 3.50 -9.78
CA ALA A 289 3.09 3.31 -9.31
C ALA A 289 4.12 3.94 -10.25
N LEU A 290 3.93 3.88 -11.57
CA LEU A 290 4.82 4.50 -12.54
C LEU A 290 4.94 6.03 -12.37
N ARG A 291 3.98 6.69 -11.71
CA ARG A 291 4.10 8.13 -11.40
C ARG A 291 5.28 8.44 -10.47
N LEU A 292 5.68 7.47 -9.61
CA LEU A 292 6.83 7.61 -8.73
C LEU A 292 8.13 7.82 -9.49
N SER A 293 8.27 7.27 -10.72
CA SER A 293 9.44 7.48 -11.56
C SER A 293 9.68 8.95 -11.91
N LYS A 294 8.62 9.76 -11.93
CA LYS A 294 8.71 11.22 -12.20
C LYS A 294 9.14 12.02 -10.95
N SER A 295 8.98 11.43 -9.77
CA SER A 295 9.38 12.01 -8.49
C SER A 295 10.78 11.57 -8.04
N THR A 296 11.42 10.66 -8.80
CA THR A 296 12.79 10.22 -8.59
C THR A 296 13.74 10.90 -9.59
N VAL A 297 14.99 11.08 -9.19
CA VAL A 297 15.99 11.80 -10.01
C VAL A 297 16.51 10.94 -11.16
N THR A 298 16.67 9.64 -10.92
CA THR A 298 17.25 8.71 -11.91
C THR A 298 16.41 7.44 -12.03
N THR A 299 16.29 6.93 -13.22
CA THR A 299 15.69 5.60 -13.51
C THR A 299 16.78 4.67 -14.03
N LEU A 300 16.88 3.50 -13.41
CA LEU A 300 17.76 2.41 -13.83
C LEU A 300 16.91 1.20 -14.23
N GLN A 301 17.24 0.56 -15.35
CA GLN A 301 16.56 -0.65 -15.82
C GLN A 301 17.48 -1.85 -15.70
N THR A 302 17.00 -2.91 -15.01
CA THR A 302 17.68 -4.20 -14.97
C THR A 302 17.16 -5.10 -16.07
N THR A 303 18.06 -5.71 -16.84
CA THR A 303 17.71 -6.54 -18.00
C THR A 303 18.15 -8.00 -17.87
N HIS A 304 19.20 -8.24 -17.07
CA HIS A 304 19.73 -9.60 -16.89
C HIS A 304 18.84 -10.44 -15.98
N ASN A 305 18.39 -11.59 -16.50
CA ASN A 305 17.59 -12.53 -15.72
C ASN A 305 18.50 -13.60 -15.07
N PHE A 306 18.39 -13.76 -13.75
CA PHE A 306 19.25 -14.66 -12.98
C PHE A 306 18.62 -16.04 -12.71
N VAL A 307 17.30 -16.17 -12.89
CA VAL A 307 16.55 -17.34 -12.42
C VAL A 307 15.85 -18.07 -13.55
N SER A 308 15.19 -17.33 -14.45
CA SER A 308 14.39 -17.94 -15.52
C SER A 308 15.26 -18.41 -16.68
N SER A 309 15.06 -19.65 -17.14
CA SER A 309 15.71 -20.16 -18.33
C SER A 309 15.26 -19.40 -19.59
N ILE A 310 16.11 -19.38 -20.64
CA ILE A 310 15.81 -18.72 -21.91
C ILE A 310 14.47 -19.19 -22.51
N PRO A 311 14.13 -20.51 -22.57
CA PRO A 311 12.84 -20.94 -23.10
C PRO A 311 11.64 -20.43 -22.31
N LEU A 312 11.77 -20.26 -20.98
CA LEU A 312 10.71 -19.70 -20.15
C LEU A 312 10.51 -18.21 -20.41
N GLN A 313 11.59 -17.47 -20.64
CA GLN A 313 11.53 -16.05 -21.02
C GLN A 313 10.87 -15.88 -22.39
N GLU A 314 11.23 -16.70 -23.36
CA GLU A 314 10.62 -16.71 -24.70
C GLU A 314 9.13 -17.02 -24.64
N LEU A 315 8.71 -18.02 -23.85
CA LEU A 315 7.32 -18.33 -23.62
C LEU A 315 6.56 -17.14 -23.01
N GLY A 316 7.11 -16.48 -22.00
CA GLY A 316 6.54 -15.25 -21.41
C GLY A 316 6.36 -14.13 -22.46
N ASN A 317 7.36 -13.90 -23.30
CA ASN A 317 7.28 -12.91 -24.37
C ASN A 317 6.20 -13.25 -25.42
N CYS A 318 6.02 -14.54 -25.75
CA CYS A 318 4.93 -14.97 -26.62
C CYS A 318 3.55 -14.63 -26.03
N PHE A 319 3.33 -14.85 -24.73
CA PHE A 319 2.07 -14.51 -24.08
C PHE A 319 1.81 -12.99 -24.06
N LEU A 320 2.82 -12.18 -23.77
CA LEU A 320 2.71 -10.72 -23.80
C LEU A 320 2.35 -10.20 -25.21
N ASN A 321 2.97 -10.77 -26.25
CA ASN A 321 2.65 -10.40 -27.63
C ASN A 321 1.22 -10.78 -28.01
N LEU A 322 0.71 -11.92 -27.55
CA LEU A 322 -0.68 -12.34 -27.79
C LEU A 322 -1.69 -11.43 -27.09
N GLN A 323 -1.37 -10.90 -25.90
CA GLN A 323 -2.23 -9.92 -25.22
C GLN A 323 -2.27 -8.60 -25.99
N ASN A 324 -1.15 -8.12 -26.48
CA ASN A 324 -1.06 -6.88 -27.27
C ASN A 324 -1.75 -6.97 -28.64
N CYS A 325 -1.82 -8.15 -29.25
CA CYS A 325 -2.55 -8.35 -30.51
C CYS A 325 -4.09 -8.36 -30.36
N LYS A 326 -4.63 -8.49 -29.15
CA LYS A 326 -6.09 -8.47 -28.90
C LYS A 326 -6.65 -7.07 -28.61
N VAL A 327 -5.81 -6.07 -28.49
CA VAL A 327 -6.19 -4.67 -28.15
C VAL A 327 -6.14 -3.76 -29.40
N SER A 328 -5.75 -4.26 -30.54
CA SER A 328 -5.81 -3.59 -31.84
C SER A 328 -7.01 -4.13 -32.64
#